data_5374d5e7b0bd7d4a065d20d5ab37e6e7
#
_entry.id   5374d5e7b0bd7d4a065d20d5ab37e6e7
#
_cell.length_a   1.000
_cell.length_b   1.000
_cell.length_c   1.000
_cell.angle_alpha   90.00
_cell.angle_beta   90.00
_cell.angle_gamma   90.00
#
_symmetry.space_group_name_H-M   'P 1'
#
loop_
_entity.id
_entity.type
_entity.pdbx_description
1 polymer ?
#
loop_
_entity_poly.entity_id
_entity_poly.type
_entity_poly.pdbx_seq_one_letter_code
_entity_poly.pdbx_strand_id
1 'polypeptide(L)'
;MFSKSTAHGPSAFIGGAAIRIKQQHAAALVLLAAGCMSAHANLTIVPTFASNITSDPNAAAIEASINADIATMDSYIANNTTVNITFQETGSGLGSSSTLSYSPGYSTYYNQLKNNQTLSSADNLAIASLPNQANNPVNGNSSVKEQTALARALGYANYTGGPDGTISLNTSIMNLARTGGQNGSFYDLQAVAMHEIDEVLGIGGPGSSLPTTTGPVGPLDLFRYSAAGVRSFTTNSSATAYFSINLISAVEVVTKVGLRQ
;
A
#
# COMPACT_ATOMS: atom_id res chain seq x y z
N MET A 1 -31.32 0.72 -66.38
CA MET A 1 -31.01 1.86 -67.28
C MET A 1 -29.69 2.47 -66.82
N PHE A 2 -28.69 2.28 -67.62
CA PHE A 2 -27.50 3.09 -67.97
C PHE A 2 -26.86 3.92 -66.85
N SER A 3 -25.56 4.04 -66.63
CA SER A 3 -24.41 3.96 -67.56
C SER A 3 -23.12 3.90 -66.79
N LYS A 4 -22.17 3.18 -67.33
CA LYS A 4 -20.71 3.22 -67.00
C LYS A 4 -20.12 4.61 -67.26
N SER A 5 -19.13 5.02 -66.52
CA SER A 5 -18.05 5.83 -67.04
C SER A 5 -16.75 5.49 -66.36
N THR A 6 -15.82 5.04 -67.15
CA THR A 6 -14.39 4.81 -66.90
C THR A 6 -13.62 6.10 -67.18
N ALA A 7 -12.63 6.42 -66.34
CA ALA A 7 -11.57 7.32 -66.74
C ALA A 7 -10.22 6.84 -66.14
N HIS A 8 -9.25 6.70 -67.02
CA HIS A 8 -7.87 6.25 -66.84
C HIS A 8 -6.93 7.35 -66.38
N GLY A 9 -5.99 6.99 -65.47
CA GLY A 9 -4.58 7.30 -65.43
C GLY A 9 -4.12 8.70 -65.10
N PRO A 10 -2.88 8.91 -64.71
CA PRO A 10 -1.71 8.09 -64.97
C PRO A 10 -0.82 7.77 -63.74
N SER A 11 -0.01 6.77 -63.96
CA SER A 11 1.15 6.30 -63.20
C SER A 11 2.22 7.40 -63.04
N ALA A 12 2.70 7.59 -61.81
CA ALA A 12 3.98 8.24 -61.55
C ALA A 12 4.83 7.36 -60.64
N PHE A 13 5.79 6.71 -61.19
CA PHE A 13 6.94 6.10 -60.54
C PHE A 13 7.72 7.20 -59.84
N ILE A 14 7.91 7.11 -58.51
CA ILE A 14 9.02 7.79 -57.83
C ILE A 14 9.75 6.75 -56.97
N GLY A 15 11.04 6.69 -57.23
CA GLY A 15 11.99 5.68 -56.86
C GLY A 15 12.13 5.40 -55.37
N GLY A 16 12.37 4.14 -55.10
CA GLY A 16 12.73 3.64 -53.78
C GLY A 16 14.10 4.17 -53.33
N ALA A 17 14.10 4.96 -52.29
CA ALA A 17 15.27 5.15 -51.46
C ALA A 17 15.10 4.26 -50.22
N ALA A 18 15.62 3.04 -50.30
CA ALA A 18 15.76 2.17 -49.15
C ALA A 18 16.77 2.77 -48.19
N ILE A 19 16.30 3.34 -47.12
CA ILE A 19 17.16 3.78 -46.00
C ILE A 19 17.66 2.51 -45.32
N ARG A 20 18.89 2.11 -45.63
CA ARG A 20 19.62 1.10 -44.87
C ARG A 20 20.06 1.75 -43.56
N ILE A 21 19.27 1.61 -42.51
CA ILE A 21 19.71 1.88 -41.14
C ILE A 21 20.71 0.78 -40.80
N LYS A 22 21.99 1.17 -40.66
CA LYS A 22 23.05 0.25 -40.28
C LYS A 22 22.75 -0.28 -38.88
N GLN A 23 22.75 -1.59 -38.73
CA GLN A 23 22.52 -2.35 -37.46
C GLN A 23 23.41 -1.96 -36.30
N GLN A 24 24.40 -1.09 -36.49
CA GLN A 24 25.32 -0.65 -35.42
C GLN A 24 24.72 0.36 -34.42
N HIS A 25 23.59 0.99 -34.76
CA HIS A 25 22.96 1.96 -33.81
C HIS A 25 21.88 1.33 -32.95
N ALA A 26 21.38 0.14 -33.29
CA ALA A 26 20.39 -0.57 -32.52
C ALA A 26 20.99 -1.19 -31.20
N ALA A 27 22.27 -1.63 -31.30
CA ALA A 27 22.95 -2.22 -30.14
C ALA A 27 23.29 -1.16 -29.06
N ALA A 28 23.61 0.07 -29.46
CA ALA A 28 23.91 1.17 -28.52
C ALA A 28 22.65 1.69 -27.80
N LEU A 29 21.49 1.66 -28.45
CA LEU A 29 20.24 2.10 -27.85
C LEU A 29 19.70 1.08 -26.83
N VAL A 30 19.92 -0.22 -27.06
CA VAL A 30 19.53 -1.29 -26.12
C VAL A 30 20.41 -1.29 -24.86
N LEU A 31 21.71 -0.95 -24.98
CA LEU A 31 22.61 -0.86 -23.82
C LEU A 31 22.32 0.39 -22.95
N LEU A 32 21.82 1.48 -23.55
CA LEU A 32 21.46 2.70 -22.80
C LEU A 32 20.14 2.52 -22.04
N ALA A 33 19.22 1.69 -22.53
CA ALA A 33 17.97 1.35 -21.84
C ALA A 33 18.18 0.36 -20.67
N ALA A 34 19.24 -0.45 -20.73
CA ALA A 34 19.59 -1.37 -19.63
C ALA A 34 20.38 -0.70 -18.48
N GLY A 35 20.87 0.52 -18.69
CA GLY A 35 21.71 1.24 -17.71
C GLY A 35 20.96 2.11 -16.71
N CYS A 36 19.65 2.27 -16.83
CA CYS A 36 18.82 3.05 -15.89
C CYS A 36 17.81 2.19 -15.16
N MET A 37 18.20 1.00 -14.73
CA MET A 37 17.55 0.38 -13.59
C MET A 37 18.09 1.11 -12.36
N SER A 38 17.44 2.21 -12.00
CA SER A 38 17.56 2.76 -10.65
C SER A 38 17.27 1.58 -9.72
N ALA A 39 18.24 1.18 -8.91
CA ALA A 39 18.00 0.28 -7.81
C ALA A 39 17.04 1.05 -6.87
N HIS A 40 15.74 0.92 -7.10
CA HIS A 40 14.76 1.37 -6.14
C HIS A 40 14.97 0.48 -4.93
N ALA A 41 15.42 1.06 -3.84
CA ALA A 41 15.34 0.43 -2.55
C ALA A 41 13.84 0.22 -2.31
N ASN A 42 13.41 -1.03 -2.20
CA ASN A 42 12.02 -1.41 -2.06
C ASN A 42 11.78 -1.97 -0.65
N LEU A 43 10.54 -1.90 -0.21
CA LEU A 43 10.09 -2.70 0.92
C LEU A 43 10.51 -4.17 0.70
N THR A 44 10.94 -4.81 1.78
CA THR A 44 11.20 -6.26 1.80
C THR A 44 10.45 -6.86 2.98
N ILE A 45 9.36 -7.56 2.70
CA ILE A 45 8.65 -8.33 3.73
C ILE A 45 9.26 -9.73 3.80
N VAL A 46 9.72 -10.10 4.98
CA VAL A 46 10.29 -11.43 5.27
C VAL A 46 9.26 -12.25 6.03
N PRO A 47 8.55 -13.20 5.39
CA PRO A 47 7.58 -14.03 6.06
C PRO A 47 8.25 -15.15 6.87
N THR A 48 7.65 -15.46 8.00
CA THR A 48 7.89 -16.70 8.76
C THR A 48 6.56 -17.42 8.88
N PHE A 49 6.46 -18.63 8.36
CA PHE A 49 5.26 -19.45 8.48
C PHE A 49 5.35 -20.34 9.73
N ALA A 50 4.37 -20.22 10.62
CA ALA A 50 4.28 -21.05 11.82
C ALA A 50 4.00 -22.52 11.48
N SER A 51 4.25 -23.42 12.43
CA SER A 51 4.13 -24.85 12.20
C SER A 51 2.69 -25.30 11.82
N ASN A 52 1.68 -24.59 12.26
CA ASN A 52 0.29 -24.88 11.89
C ASN A 52 0.00 -24.60 10.41
N ILE A 53 0.70 -23.64 9.77
CA ILE A 53 0.66 -23.46 8.31
C ILE A 53 1.52 -24.51 7.62
N THR A 54 2.79 -24.64 8.02
CA THR A 54 3.74 -25.52 7.30
C THR A 54 3.40 -27.00 7.38
N SER A 55 2.58 -27.41 8.36
CA SER A 55 2.07 -28.77 8.51
C SER A 55 0.63 -28.96 7.95
N ASP A 56 -0.02 -27.91 7.45
CA ASP A 56 -1.35 -28.03 6.85
C ASP A 56 -1.26 -28.77 5.51
N PRO A 57 -2.22 -29.66 5.19
CA PRO A 57 -2.27 -30.33 3.88
C PRO A 57 -2.27 -29.36 2.68
N ASN A 58 -2.71 -28.12 2.86
CA ASN A 58 -2.76 -27.08 1.85
C ASN A 58 -1.63 -26.05 2.01
N ALA A 59 -0.60 -26.31 2.81
CA ALA A 59 0.50 -25.39 3.10
C ALA A 59 1.02 -24.64 1.85
N ALA A 60 1.27 -25.39 0.77
CA ALA A 60 1.79 -24.81 -0.46
C ALA A 60 0.85 -23.75 -1.09
N ALA A 61 -0.46 -23.95 -1.03
CA ALA A 61 -1.44 -23.00 -1.55
C ALA A 61 -1.56 -21.76 -0.65
N ILE A 62 -1.53 -21.95 0.66
CA ILE A 62 -1.58 -20.88 1.66
C ILE A 62 -0.33 -19.98 1.51
N GLU A 63 0.84 -20.58 1.54
CA GLU A 63 2.13 -19.86 1.41
C GLU A 63 2.25 -19.15 0.06
N ALA A 64 1.82 -19.78 -1.05
CA ALA A 64 1.85 -19.17 -2.37
C ALA A 64 0.95 -17.92 -2.44
N SER A 65 -0.24 -17.97 -1.85
CA SER A 65 -1.16 -16.83 -1.81
C SER A 65 -0.62 -15.67 -0.99
N ILE A 66 -0.08 -15.94 0.20
CA ILE A 66 0.53 -14.93 1.06
C ILE A 66 1.77 -14.31 0.38
N ASN A 67 2.63 -15.13 -0.24
CA ASN A 67 3.80 -14.63 -0.96
C ASN A 67 3.43 -13.78 -2.19
N ALA A 68 2.30 -14.04 -2.84
CA ALA A 68 1.79 -13.19 -3.93
C ALA A 68 1.37 -11.80 -3.41
N ASP A 69 0.78 -11.72 -2.22
CA ASP A 69 0.44 -10.45 -1.58
C ASP A 69 1.69 -9.69 -1.14
N ILE A 70 2.67 -10.38 -0.55
CA ILE A 70 3.97 -9.80 -0.20
C ILE A 70 4.64 -9.19 -1.44
N ALA A 71 4.72 -9.94 -2.55
CA ALA A 71 5.30 -9.43 -3.78
C ALA A 71 4.55 -8.20 -4.33
N THR A 72 3.24 -8.15 -4.14
CA THR A 72 2.41 -6.99 -4.50
C THR A 72 2.78 -5.78 -3.65
N MET A 73 2.86 -5.93 -2.33
CA MET A 73 3.22 -4.84 -1.41
C MET A 73 4.65 -4.35 -1.65
N ASP A 74 5.60 -5.26 -1.82
CA ASP A 74 7.00 -4.93 -2.13
C ASP A 74 7.11 -4.11 -3.43
N SER A 75 6.21 -4.33 -4.40
CA SER A 75 6.18 -3.59 -5.66
C SER A 75 5.62 -2.18 -5.55
N TYR A 76 4.75 -1.92 -4.57
CA TYR A 76 4.09 -0.62 -4.40
C TYR A 76 4.84 0.34 -3.48
N ILE A 77 5.67 -0.17 -2.58
CA ILE A 77 6.32 0.65 -1.55
C ILE A 77 7.81 0.75 -1.84
N ALA A 78 8.25 1.95 -2.20
CA ALA A 78 9.65 2.22 -2.60
C ALA A 78 10.58 2.51 -1.40
N ASN A 79 10.10 2.44 -0.16
CA ASN A 79 10.92 2.67 1.01
C ASN A 79 11.87 1.50 1.27
N ASN A 80 13.15 1.78 1.46
CA ASN A 80 14.14 0.75 1.84
C ASN A 80 13.95 0.36 3.31
N THR A 81 13.06 -0.57 3.56
CA THR A 81 12.84 -1.11 4.92
C THR A 81 12.55 -2.60 4.87
N THR A 82 13.04 -3.34 5.86
CA THR A 82 12.74 -4.76 6.01
C THR A 82 11.72 -4.94 7.12
N VAL A 83 10.68 -5.72 6.84
CA VAL A 83 9.57 -6.00 7.76
C VAL A 83 9.45 -7.51 7.96
N ASN A 84 9.56 -7.96 9.21
CA ASN A 84 9.46 -9.38 9.55
C ASN A 84 8.05 -9.68 10.04
N ILE A 85 7.33 -10.59 9.36
CA ILE A 85 5.95 -10.96 9.70
C ILE A 85 5.86 -12.45 9.92
N THR A 86 5.29 -12.86 11.07
CA THR A 86 4.94 -14.25 11.31
C THR A 86 3.50 -14.48 10.89
N PHE A 87 3.26 -15.47 10.03
CA PHE A 87 1.93 -15.92 9.62
C PHE A 87 1.59 -17.23 10.33
N GLN A 88 0.37 -17.32 10.85
CA GLN A 88 -0.15 -18.51 11.51
C GLN A 88 -1.64 -18.70 11.21
N GLU A 89 -2.14 -19.94 11.42
CA GLU A 89 -3.56 -20.19 11.33
C GLU A 89 -4.28 -19.94 12.66
N THR A 90 -5.56 -19.60 12.55
CA THR A 90 -6.48 -19.49 13.69
C THR A 90 -7.79 -20.23 13.37
N GLY A 91 -8.48 -20.70 14.37
CA GLY A 91 -9.81 -21.32 14.24
C GLY A 91 -10.97 -20.35 14.51
N SER A 92 -10.71 -19.05 14.68
CA SER A 92 -11.74 -18.07 15.02
C SER A 92 -11.54 -16.75 14.29
N GLY A 93 -12.63 -16.03 14.07
CA GLY A 93 -12.61 -14.78 13.28
C GLY A 93 -12.34 -15.05 11.81
N LEU A 94 -11.98 -14.02 11.08
CA LEU A 94 -11.57 -14.06 9.67
C LEU A 94 -10.04 -13.95 9.57
N GLY A 95 -9.49 -12.84 9.97
CA GLY A 95 -8.08 -12.54 10.10
C GLY A 95 -7.85 -11.65 11.32
N SER A 96 -6.62 -11.53 11.76
CA SER A 96 -6.20 -10.54 12.75
C SER A 96 -4.70 -10.31 12.68
N SER A 97 -4.28 -9.06 12.91
CA SER A 97 -2.89 -8.70 13.09
C SER A 97 -2.59 -8.31 14.54
N SER A 98 -1.41 -8.63 15.01
CA SER A 98 -0.84 -8.12 16.25
C SER A 98 0.47 -7.45 15.90
N THR A 99 0.59 -6.16 16.18
CA THR A 99 1.71 -5.33 15.76
C THR A 99 2.43 -4.71 16.95
N LEU A 100 3.72 -4.51 16.82
CA LEU A 100 4.47 -3.69 17.73
C LEU A 100 4.35 -2.22 17.31
N SER A 101 4.20 -1.33 18.29
CA SER A 101 4.02 0.08 18.03
C SER A 101 4.97 0.94 18.84
N TYR A 102 5.27 2.11 18.30
CA TYR A 102 6.05 3.18 18.93
C TYR A 102 5.21 4.44 19.02
N SER A 103 5.43 5.26 20.03
CA SER A 103 4.65 6.50 20.20
C SER A 103 5.58 7.70 20.39
N PRO A 104 6.18 8.21 19.30
CA PRO A 104 7.00 9.41 19.37
C PRO A 104 6.14 10.64 19.68
N GLY A 105 6.80 11.71 20.13
CA GLY A 105 6.17 13.02 20.19
C GLY A 105 5.75 13.48 18.80
N TYR A 106 4.62 14.19 18.69
CA TYR A 106 4.12 14.65 17.39
C TYR A 106 5.13 15.54 16.62
N SER A 107 5.84 16.42 17.32
CA SER A 107 6.89 17.22 16.67
C SER A 107 8.04 16.38 16.12
N THR A 108 8.40 15.30 16.80
CA THR A 108 9.41 14.35 16.33
C THR A 108 8.90 13.61 15.10
N TYR A 109 7.66 13.10 15.13
CA TYR A 109 7.00 12.48 13.99
C TYR A 109 6.96 13.41 12.78
N TYR A 110 6.49 14.65 12.95
CA TYR A 110 6.43 15.66 11.89
C TYR A 110 7.81 15.90 11.25
N ASN A 111 8.84 16.05 12.06
CA ASN A 111 10.20 16.27 11.55
C ASN A 111 10.75 15.06 10.80
N GLN A 112 10.49 13.85 11.28
CA GLN A 112 10.90 12.64 10.58
C GLN A 112 10.16 12.46 9.26
N LEU A 113 8.85 12.67 9.25
CA LEU A 113 8.05 12.65 8.02
C LEU A 113 8.60 13.67 7.00
N LYS A 114 8.90 14.88 7.45
CA LYS A 114 9.47 15.94 6.61
C LYS A 114 10.88 15.59 6.09
N ASN A 115 11.73 15.00 6.92
CA ASN A 115 13.11 14.67 6.56
C ASN A 115 13.23 13.47 5.63
N ASN A 116 12.23 12.58 5.63
CA ASN A 116 12.22 11.35 4.83
C ASN A 116 11.29 11.43 3.61
N GLN A 117 10.75 12.61 3.29
CA GLN A 117 9.94 12.80 2.10
C GLN A 117 10.77 12.63 0.81
N THR A 118 10.13 12.13 -0.24
CA THR A 118 10.75 12.00 -1.58
C THR A 118 10.73 13.31 -2.39
N LEU A 119 10.19 14.39 -1.83
CA LEU A 119 9.93 15.68 -2.49
C LEU A 119 8.92 15.58 -3.65
N SER A 120 8.14 14.53 -3.69
CA SER A 120 7.02 14.45 -4.63
C SER A 120 5.99 15.56 -4.32
N SER A 121 5.12 15.86 -5.29
CA SER A 121 4.03 16.82 -5.06
C SER A 121 3.07 16.32 -3.97
N ALA A 122 2.87 15.01 -3.86
CA ALA A 122 2.05 14.41 -2.82
C ALA A 122 2.67 14.60 -1.42
N ASP A 123 3.98 14.35 -1.28
CA ASP A 123 4.70 14.56 -0.01
C ASP A 123 4.64 16.01 0.44
N ASN A 124 4.89 16.94 -0.49
CA ASN A 124 4.84 18.37 -0.20
C ASN A 124 3.44 18.80 0.27
N LEU A 125 2.38 18.29 -0.36
CA LEU A 125 0.99 18.55 0.05
C LEU A 125 0.69 17.96 1.43
N ALA A 126 1.11 16.71 1.69
CA ALA A 126 0.91 16.06 2.97
C ALA A 126 1.60 16.85 4.11
N ILE A 127 2.86 17.22 3.94
CA ILE A 127 3.60 18.00 4.93
C ILE A 127 2.97 19.40 5.12
N ALA A 128 2.57 20.08 4.05
CA ALA A 128 1.94 21.39 4.14
C ALA A 128 0.58 21.35 4.86
N SER A 129 -0.09 20.20 4.86
CA SER A 129 -1.36 20.01 5.56
C SER A 129 -1.21 19.82 7.07
N LEU A 130 -0.01 19.52 7.56
CA LEU A 130 0.27 19.28 8.97
C LEU A 130 0.91 20.51 9.62
N PRO A 131 0.38 21.03 10.74
CA PRO A 131 1.00 22.13 11.45
C PRO A 131 2.27 21.66 12.18
N ASN A 132 3.33 22.45 12.09
CA ASN A 132 4.55 22.23 12.88
C ASN A 132 4.35 22.77 14.30
N GLN A 133 3.97 21.91 15.22
CA GLN A 133 3.64 22.27 16.62
C GLN A 133 3.94 21.10 17.57
N ALA A 134 3.76 21.31 18.88
CA ALA A 134 4.07 20.30 19.89
C ALA A 134 3.06 19.14 19.92
N ASN A 135 1.77 19.44 19.67
CA ASN A 135 0.67 18.48 19.79
C ASN A 135 0.06 18.20 18.42
N ASN A 136 -0.46 16.99 18.21
CA ASN A 136 -1.13 16.66 16.96
C ASN A 136 -2.41 17.50 16.75
N PRO A 137 -2.75 17.83 15.51
CA PRO A 137 -3.88 18.72 15.21
C PRO A 137 -5.23 18.02 15.27
N VAL A 138 -5.28 16.73 15.60
CA VAL A 138 -6.51 15.94 15.59
C VAL A 138 -7.20 16.03 16.94
N ASN A 139 -6.55 15.61 18.01
CA ASN A 139 -7.12 15.61 19.35
C ASN A 139 -6.24 16.32 20.40
N GLY A 140 -5.16 16.96 19.97
CA GLY A 140 -4.28 17.72 20.86
C GLY A 140 -3.32 16.86 21.69
N ASN A 141 -3.27 15.53 21.50
CA ASN A 141 -2.30 14.70 22.18
C ASN A 141 -0.88 14.99 21.69
N SER A 142 0.09 14.90 22.59
CA SER A 142 1.49 15.18 22.27
C SER A 142 2.20 14.07 21.48
N SER A 143 1.56 12.92 21.27
CA SER A 143 2.15 11.76 20.62
C SER A 143 1.32 11.30 19.42
N VAL A 144 1.98 10.53 18.53
CA VAL A 144 1.37 9.74 17.45
C VAL A 144 1.78 8.29 17.66
N LYS A 145 0.84 7.35 17.53
CA LYS A 145 1.13 5.91 17.64
C LYS A 145 1.35 5.35 16.24
N GLU A 146 2.52 4.84 15.98
CA GLU A 146 2.88 4.24 14.70
C GLU A 146 3.44 2.82 14.89
N GLN A 147 3.26 1.97 13.89
CA GLN A 147 3.81 0.64 13.85
C GLN A 147 5.33 0.70 13.68
N THR A 148 6.05 -0.30 14.20
CA THR A 148 7.52 -0.33 14.13
C THR A 148 8.05 -0.35 12.70
N ALA A 149 7.33 -0.99 11.78
CA ALA A 149 7.66 -0.99 10.36
C ALA A 149 7.68 0.44 9.78
N LEU A 150 6.62 1.21 10.04
CA LEU A 150 6.53 2.61 9.63
C LEU A 150 7.59 3.47 10.32
N ALA A 151 7.80 3.28 11.62
CA ALA A 151 8.82 4.01 12.36
C ALA A 151 10.21 3.82 11.74
N ARG A 152 10.59 2.60 11.33
CA ARG A 152 11.84 2.36 10.62
C ARG A 152 11.88 3.03 9.24
N ALA A 153 10.78 2.96 8.49
CA ALA A 153 10.70 3.64 7.18
C ALA A 153 10.87 5.16 7.31
N LEU A 154 10.48 5.75 8.44
CA LEU A 154 10.69 7.15 8.80
C LEU A 154 12.07 7.43 9.44
N GLY A 155 12.95 6.44 9.54
CA GLY A 155 14.31 6.62 10.03
C GLY A 155 14.45 6.70 11.56
N TYR A 156 13.43 6.25 12.32
CA TYR A 156 13.61 6.07 13.75
C TYR A 156 14.56 4.91 14.05
N ALA A 157 15.27 5.03 15.17
CA ALA A 157 16.32 4.09 15.55
C ALA A 157 15.81 2.64 15.63
N ASN A 158 16.66 1.77 15.23
CA ASN A 158 16.62 0.33 15.11
C ASN A 158 15.74 -0.38 16.14
N TYR A 159 14.56 -0.77 15.73
CA TYR A 159 13.85 -1.86 16.37
C TYR A 159 14.41 -3.18 15.82
N THR A 160 15.11 -3.94 16.66
CA THR A 160 15.85 -5.16 16.24
C THR A 160 15.35 -6.44 16.93
N GLY A 161 14.22 -6.40 17.62
CA GLY A 161 13.78 -7.51 18.44
C GLY A 161 12.48 -8.17 17.95
N GLY A 162 12.55 -9.34 17.32
CA GLY A 162 11.38 -10.14 16.96
C GLY A 162 10.65 -9.71 15.69
N PRO A 163 9.50 -10.32 15.37
CA PRO A 163 8.69 -9.92 14.23
C PRO A 163 8.04 -8.54 14.47
N ASP A 164 7.83 -7.79 13.39
CA ASP A 164 7.08 -6.53 13.42
C ASP A 164 5.61 -6.76 13.68
N GLY A 165 5.12 -7.90 13.25
CA GLY A 165 3.76 -8.34 13.48
C GLY A 165 3.60 -9.85 13.38
N THR A 166 2.47 -10.31 13.92
CA THR A 166 1.97 -11.67 13.74
C THR A 166 0.59 -11.57 13.12
N ILE A 167 0.38 -12.25 12.01
CA ILE A 167 -0.90 -12.33 11.29
C ILE A 167 -1.48 -13.72 11.49
N SER A 168 -2.73 -13.77 11.96
CA SER A 168 -3.51 -14.99 12.13
C SER A 168 -4.63 -15.04 11.10
N LEU A 169 -4.75 -16.14 10.35
CA LEU A 169 -5.71 -16.31 9.25
C LEU A 169 -6.56 -17.56 9.47
N ASN A 170 -7.87 -17.46 9.32
CA ASN A 170 -8.76 -18.61 9.42
C ASN A 170 -8.93 -19.27 8.05
N THR A 171 -7.93 -20.01 7.62
CA THR A 171 -7.87 -20.64 6.30
C THR A 171 -8.99 -21.63 6.05
N SER A 172 -9.61 -22.19 7.10
CA SER A 172 -10.71 -23.16 7.00
C SER A 172 -11.99 -22.61 6.36
N ILE A 173 -12.14 -21.30 6.30
CA ILE A 173 -13.28 -20.59 5.69
C ILE A 173 -12.87 -19.75 4.49
N MET A 174 -11.68 -19.99 3.91
CA MET A 174 -11.12 -19.19 2.82
C MET A 174 -10.90 -19.99 1.55
N ASN A 175 -11.09 -19.33 0.42
CA ASN A 175 -10.56 -19.75 -0.86
C ASN A 175 -9.05 -19.49 -0.86
N LEU A 176 -8.26 -20.55 -0.88
CA LEU A 176 -6.81 -20.48 -0.71
C LEU A 176 -6.06 -19.97 -1.94
N ALA A 177 -6.70 -19.94 -3.10
CA ALA A 177 -6.13 -19.42 -4.34
C ALA A 177 -7.22 -18.75 -5.17
N ARG A 178 -6.86 -17.75 -5.95
CA ARG A 178 -7.79 -17.05 -6.87
C ARG A 178 -8.01 -17.78 -8.19
N THR A 179 -7.27 -18.85 -8.43
CA THR A 179 -7.39 -19.70 -9.63
C THR A 179 -8.20 -20.94 -9.32
N GLY A 180 -9.00 -21.41 -10.29
CA GLY A 180 -9.86 -22.58 -10.12
C GLY A 180 -11.28 -22.20 -9.67
N GLY A 181 -12.04 -23.19 -9.22
CA GLY A 181 -13.41 -23.00 -8.73
C GLY A 181 -13.41 -22.33 -7.34
N GLN A 182 -14.07 -21.19 -7.22
CA GLN A 182 -14.22 -20.50 -5.94
C GLN A 182 -15.49 -20.94 -5.25
N ASN A 183 -15.43 -21.17 -3.93
CA ASN A 183 -16.61 -21.33 -3.11
C ASN A 183 -17.17 -19.94 -2.75
N GLY A 184 -18.33 -19.58 -3.28
CA GLY A 184 -18.96 -18.28 -3.04
C GLY A 184 -19.35 -17.99 -1.59
N SER A 185 -19.28 -19.01 -0.70
CA SER A 185 -19.50 -18.86 0.75
C SER A 185 -18.21 -18.64 1.53
N PHE A 186 -17.05 -18.73 0.87
CA PHE A 186 -15.73 -18.57 1.47
C PHE A 186 -15.15 -17.19 1.16
N TYR A 187 -14.28 -16.72 2.03
CA TYR A 187 -13.57 -15.47 1.86
C TYR A 187 -12.32 -15.66 0.98
N ASP A 188 -11.84 -14.59 0.38
CA ASP A 188 -10.61 -14.62 -0.42
C ASP A 188 -9.39 -14.47 0.53
N LEU A 189 -8.55 -15.50 0.62
CA LEU A 189 -7.36 -15.50 1.48
C LEU A 189 -6.44 -14.33 1.18
N GLN A 190 -6.20 -14.03 -0.11
CA GLN A 190 -5.33 -12.91 -0.48
C GLN A 190 -5.91 -11.57 -0.05
N ALA A 191 -7.22 -11.36 -0.16
CA ALA A 191 -7.83 -10.11 0.28
C ALA A 191 -7.70 -9.90 1.80
N VAL A 192 -7.85 -10.98 2.59
CA VAL A 192 -7.68 -10.92 4.05
C VAL A 192 -6.22 -10.75 4.42
N ALA A 193 -5.31 -11.53 3.84
CA ALA A 193 -3.88 -11.43 4.13
C ALA A 193 -3.32 -10.05 3.78
N MET A 194 -3.72 -9.48 2.64
CA MET A 194 -3.33 -8.12 2.25
C MET A 194 -3.78 -7.07 3.27
N HIS A 195 -5.03 -7.18 3.77
CA HIS A 195 -5.55 -6.28 4.80
C HIS A 195 -4.73 -6.34 6.09
N GLU A 196 -4.41 -7.54 6.54
CA GLU A 196 -3.62 -7.73 7.77
C GLU A 196 -2.15 -7.27 7.58
N ILE A 197 -1.59 -7.43 6.38
CA ILE A 197 -0.26 -6.90 6.04
C ILE A 197 -0.29 -5.37 6.10
N ASP A 198 -1.32 -4.71 5.54
CA ASP A 198 -1.49 -3.26 5.62
C ASP A 198 -1.49 -2.76 7.07
N GLU A 199 -2.15 -3.47 7.98
CA GLU A 199 -2.16 -3.12 9.40
C GLU A 199 -0.76 -3.22 10.02
N VAL A 200 0.02 -4.26 9.69
CA VAL A 200 1.41 -4.41 10.17
C VAL A 200 2.30 -3.28 9.64
N LEU A 201 2.09 -2.87 8.40
CA LEU A 201 2.83 -1.76 7.78
C LEU A 201 2.42 -0.38 8.31
N GLY A 202 1.30 -0.29 9.03
CA GLY A 202 0.77 0.98 9.53
C GLY A 202 -0.09 1.75 8.52
N ILE A 203 -0.52 1.08 7.45
CA ILE A 203 -1.43 1.64 6.45
C ILE A 203 -2.89 1.48 6.88
N GLY A 204 -3.20 0.47 7.68
CA GLY A 204 -4.52 0.23 8.25
C GLY A 204 -4.86 1.17 9.40
N GLY A 205 -6.10 1.13 9.85
CA GLY A 205 -6.55 1.93 10.98
C GLY A 205 -8.04 1.80 11.26
N PRO A 206 -8.55 2.48 12.30
CA PRO A 206 -9.95 2.36 12.73
C PRO A 206 -10.97 2.93 11.74
N GLY A 207 -10.59 3.22 10.52
CA GLY A 207 -11.48 3.70 9.47
C GLY A 207 -12.00 5.12 9.71
N SER A 208 -13.32 5.31 9.80
CA SER A 208 -13.93 6.64 9.91
C SER A 208 -13.91 7.23 11.32
N SER A 209 -13.50 6.49 12.34
CA SER A 209 -13.51 6.95 13.73
C SER A 209 -12.10 7.07 14.29
N LEU A 210 -11.92 7.95 15.29
CA LEU A 210 -10.71 8.00 16.09
C LEU A 210 -10.70 6.83 17.07
N PRO A 211 -9.53 6.24 17.35
CA PRO A 211 -9.42 5.17 18.34
C PRO A 211 -9.73 5.66 19.77
N THR A 212 -9.43 6.92 20.02
CA THR A 212 -9.64 7.56 21.34
C THR A 212 -9.71 9.07 21.19
N THR A 213 -10.41 9.73 22.11
CA THR A 213 -10.51 11.20 22.14
C THR A 213 -9.28 11.89 22.73
N THR A 214 -8.47 11.19 23.53
CA THR A 214 -7.38 11.79 24.31
C THR A 214 -6.03 11.09 24.15
N GLY A 215 -6.01 9.83 23.73
CA GLY A 215 -4.78 9.06 23.50
C GLY A 215 -4.06 9.41 22.21
N PRO A 216 -2.89 8.81 21.94
CA PRO A 216 -2.22 8.94 20.66
C PRO A 216 -3.12 8.46 19.53
N VAL A 217 -3.15 9.20 18.43
CA VAL A 217 -3.81 8.81 17.18
C VAL A 217 -2.80 8.17 16.23
N GLY A 218 -3.28 7.38 15.25
CA GLY A 218 -2.43 6.82 14.21
C GLY A 218 -2.04 7.86 13.15
N PRO A 219 -1.01 7.58 12.34
CA PRO A 219 -0.58 8.46 11.24
C PRO A 219 -1.70 8.82 10.26
N LEU A 220 -2.55 7.86 9.88
CA LEU A 220 -3.67 8.10 8.98
C LEU A 220 -4.76 9.00 9.56
N ASP A 221 -4.90 9.04 10.89
CA ASP A 221 -5.85 9.93 11.55
C ASP A 221 -5.49 11.40 11.36
N LEU A 222 -4.21 11.70 11.12
CA LEU A 222 -3.74 13.07 10.83
C LEU A 222 -4.28 13.60 9.50
N PHE A 223 -4.73 12.72 8.61
CA PHE A 223 -5.24 13.04 7.28
C PHE A 223 -6.72 12.71 7.11
N ARG A 224 -7.45 12.60 8.22
CA ARG A 224 -8.88 12.32 8.23
C ARG A 224 -9.68 13.61 8.36
N TYR A 225 -10.67 13.77 7.47
CA TYR A 225 -11.51 14.97 7.38
C TYR A 225 -12.99 14.60 7.30
N SER A 226 -13.85 15.44 7.86
CA SER A 226 -15.32 15.37 7.72
C SER A 226 -15.83 16.20 6.54
N ALA A 227 -15.06 17.21 6.13
CA ALA A 227 -15.28 18.04 4.96
C ALA A 227 -13.96 18.67 4.51
N ALA A 228 -13.93 19.35 3.37
CA ALA A 228 -12.74 20.05 2.89
C ALA A 228 -12.19 21.01 3.96
N GLY A 229 -10.93 20.82 4.35
CA GLY A 229 -10.27 21.60 5.41
C GLY A 229 -10.76 21.37 6.83
N VAL A 230 -11.77 20.52 7.05
CA VAL A 230 -12.34 20.25 8.38
C VAL A 230 -11.96 18.86 8.84
N ARG A 231 -11.05 18.78 9.80
CA ARG A 231 -10.62 17.48 10.36
C ARG A 231 -11.76 16.77 11.06
N SER A 232 -11.77 15.44 10.94
CA SER A 232 -12.70 14.59 11.66
C SER A 232 -12.19 14.29 13.07
N PHE A 233 -13.01 14.56 14.08
CA PHE A 233 -12.70 14.32 15.49
C PHE A 233 -13.63 13.30 16.14
N THR A 234 -14.36 12.56 15.33
CA THR A 234 -15.38 11.65 15.85
C THR A 234 -14.83 10.29 16.23
N THR A 235 -15.34 9.73 17.32
CA THR A 235 -15.17 8.32 17.70
C THR A 235 -16.31 7.42 17.19
N ASN A 236 -17.31 8.01 16.52
CA ASN A 236 -18.44 7.27 15.97
C ASN A 236 -18.04 6.53 14.69
N SER A 237 -18.04 5.21 14.71
CA SER A 237 -17.71 4.34 13.59
C SER A 237 -18.66 4.47 12.38
N SER A 238 -19.85 5.06 12.58
CA SER A 238 -20.83 5.30 11.50
C SER A 238 -20.70 6.69 10.87
N ALA A 239 -19.84 7.56 11.39
CA ALA A 239 -19.62 8.88 10.81
C ALA A 239 -18.92 8.78 9.46
N THR A 240 -19.26 9.69 8.55
CA THR A 240 -18.54 9.86 7.29
C THR A 240 -17.21 10.57 7.56
N ALA A 241 -16.13 10.01 7.05
CA ALA A 241 -14.83 10.66 7.04
C ALA A 241 -14.13 10.39 5.72
N TYR A 242 -13.26 11.30 5.34
CA TYR A 242 -12.48 11.25 4.11
C TYR A 242 -11.00 11.23 4.44
N PHE A 243 -10.23 10.44 3.71
CA PHE A 243 -8.78 10.55 3.72
C PHE A 243 -8.36 11.59 2.69
N SER A 244 -7.49 12.53 3.07
CA SER A 244 -6.93 13.52 2.15
C SER A 244 -5.56 13.99 2.62
N ILE A 245 -4.59 13.96 1.73
CA ILE A 245 -3.25 14.53 1.94
C ILE A 245 -3.20 16.03 1.65
N ASN A 246 -4.24 16.60 1.04
CA ASN A 246 -4.37 18.03 0.86
C ASN A 246 -5.70 18.51 1.48
N LEU A 247 -5.68 19.67 2.10
CA LEU A 247 -6.83 20.25 2.77
C LEU A 247 -7.97 20.66 1.82
N ILE A 248 -7.77 20.61 0.51
CA ILE A 248 -8.59 21.34 -0.48
C ILE A 248 -9.44 20.41 -1.36
N SER A 249 -9.03 19.18 -1.61
CA SER A 249 -9.81 18.22 -2.36
C SER A 249 -10.01 16.95 -1.56
N ALA A 250 -11.25 16.64 -1.23
CA ALA A 250 -11.62 15.31 -0.79
C ALA A 250 -11.32 14.36 -1.96
N VAL A 251 -10.18 13.70 -1.94
CA VAL A 251 -9.98 12.51 -2.77
C VAL A 251 -10.75 11.41 -2.09
N GLU A 252 -11.80 11.05 -2.77
CA GLU A 252 -12.66 9.90 -2.63
C GLU A 252 -12.68 9.17 -1.28
N VAL A 253 -13.86 9.15 -0.72
CA VAL A 253 -14.35 8.35 0.39
C VAL A 253 -13.64 7.00 0.45
N VAL A 254 -12.90 6.74 1.50
CA VAL A 254 -12.80 5.37 1.98
C VAL A 254 -14.18 5.02 2.53
N THR A 255 -15.11 4.72 1.62
CA THR A 255 -16.32 4.01 1.99
C THR A 255 -15.85 2.76 2.71
N LYS A 256 -16.42 2.52 3.89
CA LYS A 256 -16.34 1.25 4.60
C LYS A 256 -16.17 0.13 3.58
N VAL A 257 -15.00 -0.44 3.43
CA VAL A 257 -14.90 -1.84 3.11
C VAL A 257 -15.39 -2.51 4.38
N GLY A 258 -16.70 -2.70 4.43
CA GLY A 258 -17.32 -3.47 5.48
C GLY A 258 -16.94 -4.93 5.25
N LEU A 259 -15.79 -5.30 5.73
CA LEU A 259 -15.57 -6.67 6.13
C LEU A 259 -16.53 -6.87 7.30
N ARG A 260 -17.66 -7.53 7.04
CA ARG A 260 -18.51 -8.03 8.10
C ARG A 260 -17.64 -8.98 8.91
N GLN A 261 -17.34 -8.57 10.14
CA GLN A 261 -16.80 -9.45 11.16
C GLN A 261 -17.84 -10.49 11.53
#